data_d41ef624838edaf76e8b9b9f204b8be7
#
_entry.id   d41ef624838edaf76e8b9b9f204b8be7
#
_cell.length_a   1.000
_cell.length_b   1.000
_cell.length_c   1.000
_cell.angle_alpha   90.00
_cell.angle_beta   90.00
_cell.angle_gamma   90.00
#
_symmetry.space_group_name_H-M   'P 1'
#
loop_
_entity.id
_entity.type
_entity.pdbx_description
1 polymer ?
#
loop_
_entity_poly.entity_id
_entity_poly.type
_entity_poly.pdbx_seq_one_letter_code
_entity_poly.pdbx_strand_id
1 'polypeptide(L)'
;MAPSTGRHVAIIGAGAVGVISAIEALRTGHRVTLIDPGEPGGQQAASCGNAGWLSSHSVIPPAEPGTWKKVPGYLMDPLGPLAIRWSYLPKALPWLVKYLLSSWTEAQVEATARAMRNLLKDAPLLHRQLAEEAGVPELIERRGVMHVFPSRAPFDKDLGWRIRKRVGIEWLELDENEMRQREPDLHPRYKFGVVVEEAGRCRDPGAYVAALAAHAIAHGAARVAAKATGLRLAGDRLVAVVSESGEIACDAAVVAAGARSKQLTASIGDRLPLETERGYHVMIENPESGPRNSMMASDAKMVVNWTDKGLRAAGTVEIAGLDAEPNWQRAEILREHLFSMFPKLPRDIPPSR
;
A
#
# COMPACT_ATOMS: atom_id res chain seq x y z
N MET A 1 38.92 -10.14 1.15
CA MET A 1 37.57 -10.10 1.77
C MET A 1 37.57 -11.13 2.89
N ALA A 2 37.31 -10.76 4.13
CA ALA A 2 37.07 -11.71 5.20
C ALA A 2 35.87 -12.56 4.87
N PRO A 3 35.81 -13.87 5.21
CA PRO A 3 34.64 -14.69 4.99
C PRO A 3 33.48 -14.09 5.76
N SER A 4 32.39 -13.73 5.08
CA SER A 4 31.19 -13.24 5.75
C SER A 4 30.69 -14.34 6.70
N THR A 5 30.67 -14.07 8.00
CA THR A 5 30.06 -14.94 9.02
C THR A 5 28.52 -14.94 8.91
N GLY A 6 27.97 -14.25 7.91
CA GLY A 6 26.55 -14.10 7.66
C GLY A 6 25.91 -15.34 7.03
N ARG A 7 24.65 -15.57 7.39
CA ARG A 7 23.80 -16.61 6.79
C ARG A 7 23.48 -16.28 5.34
N HIS A 8 23.15 -17.30 4.54
CA HIS A 8 22.51 -17.10 3.26
C HIS A 8 20.99 -16.94 3.45
N VAL A 9 20.48 -15.76 3.14
CA VAL A 9 19.05 -15.41 3.26
C VAL A 9 18.42 -15.34 1.87
N ALA A 10 17.44 -16.18 1.62
CA ALA A 10 16.60 -16.10 0.42
C ALA A 10 15.42 -15.17 0.67
N ILE A 11 15.22 -14.16 -0.19
CA ILE A 11 14.07 -13.23 -0.13
C ILE A 11 13.11 -13.60 -1.24
N ILE A 12 11.91 -14.04 -0.88
CA ILE A 12 10.87 -14.46 -1.84
C ILE A 12 9.91 -13.32 -2.09
N GLY A 13 10.00 -12.72 -3.29
CA GLY A 13 9.25 -11.54 -3.71
C GLY A 13 10.14 -10.29 -3.81
N ALA A 14 10.11 -9.64 -4.97
CA ALA A 14 10.84 -8.40 -5.26
C ALA A 14 9.93 -7.16 -5.29
N GLY A 15 8.85 -7.16 -4.51
CA GLY A 15 8.10 -5.97 -4.17
C GLY A 15 8.83 -5.10 -3.13
N ALA A 16 8.25 -3.97 -2.73
CA ALA A 16 8.87 -3.03 -1.80
C ALA A 16 9.37 -3.70 -0.51
N VAL A 17 8.56 -4.57 0.10
CA VAL A 17 8.93 -5.27 1.35
C VAL A 17 10.14 -6.18 1.12
N GLY A 18 10.14 -6.98 0.05
CA GLY A 18 11.23 -7.92 -0.22
C GLY A 18 12.54 -7.22 -0.55
N VAL A 19 12.50 -6.18 -1.39
CA VAL A 19 13.70 -5.43 -1.78
C VAL A 19 14.32 -4.70 -0.57
N ILE A 20 13.50 -4.06 0.27
CA ILE A 20 14.00 -3.40 1.49
C ILE A 20 14.55 -4.44 2.47
N SER A 21 13.90 -5.60 2.63
CA SER A 21 14.44 -6.70 3.44
C SER A 21 15.79 -7.21 2.91
N ALA A 22 15.97 -7.23 1.58
CA ALA A 22 17.25 -7.60 0.98
C ALA A 22 18.37 -6.60 1.33
N ILE A 23 18.08 -5.29 1.24
CA ILE A 23 19.02 -4.23 1.62
C ILE A 23 19.41 -4.37 3.10
N GLU A 24 18.43 -4.54 3.99
CA GLU A 24 18.72 -4.67 5.43
C GLU A 24 19.49 -5.95 5.76
N ALA A 25 19.21 -7.07 5.08
CA ALA A 25 19.97 -8.29 5.25
C ALA A 25 21.43 -8.15 4.78
N LEU A 26 21.68 -7.43 3.68
CA LEU A 26 23.04 -7.09 3.22
C LEU A 26 23.78 -6.21 4.23
N ARG A 27 23.12 -5.17 4.77
CA ARG A 27 23.70 -4.27 5.79
C ARG A 27 24.15 -5.01 7.05
N THR A 28 23.44 -6.10 7.40
CA THR A 28 23.79 -6.95 8.54
C THR A 28 24.79 -8.05 8.21
N GLY A 29 25.40 -8.02 7.00
CA GLY A 29 26.47 -8.92 6.59
C GLY A 29 26.01 -10.28 6.09
N HIS A 30 24.74 -10.43 5.75
CA HIS A 30 24.19 -11.65 5.17
C HIS A 30 24.43 -11.72 3.65
N ARG A 31 24.58 -12.92 3.13
CA ARG A 31 24.49 -13.18 1.69
C ARG A 31 23.01 -13.26 1.31
N VAL A 32 22.60 -12.58 0.25
CA VAL A 32 21.20 -12.45 -0.14
C VAL A 32 20.96 -12.98 -1.55
N THR A 33 19.86 -13.73 -1.72
CA THR A 33 19.28 -14.07 -3.03
C THR A 33 17.84 -13.60 -3.08
N LEU A 34 17.55 -12.68 -4.01
CA LEU A 34 16.21 -12.16 -4.28
C LEU A 34 15.54 -13.02 -5.36
N ILE A 35 14.36 -13.58 -5.08
CA ILE A 35 13.65 -14.53 -5.94
C ILE A 35 12.29 -13.94 -6.32
N ASP A 36 12.07 -13.67 -7.60
CA ASP A 36 10.79 -13.16 -8.12
C ASP A 36 10.67 -13.52 -9.61
N PRO A 37 9.51 -13.98 -10.13
CA PRO A 37 9.35 -14.30 -11.54
C PRO A 37 9.39 -13.09 -12.46
N GLY A 38 9.08 -11.90 -11.93
CA GLY A 38 9.04 -10.64 -12.70
C GLY A 38 10.19 -9.71 -12.38
N GLU A 39 10.23 -8.57 -13.08
CA GLU A 39 11.18 -7.50 -12.80
C GLU A 39 10.79 -6.74 -11.53
N PRO A 40 11.75 -6.39 -10.64
CA PRO A 40 11.47 -5.53 -9.50
C PRO A 40 10.83 -4.22 -9.93
N GLY A 41 9.76 -3.80 -9.23
CA GLY A 41 8.99 -2.62 -9.63
C GLY A 41 7.99 -2.84 -10.76
N GLY A 42 7.91 -4.05 -11.33
CA GLY A 42 6.98 -4.39 -12.40
C GLY A 42 5.53 -4.59 -11.92
N GLN A 43 4.62 -4.73 -12.89
CA GLN A 43 3.16 -4.79 -12.65
C GLN A 43 2.70 -6.06 -11.91
N GLN A 44 3.53 -7.09 -11.80
CA GLN A 44 3.23 -8.31 -11.03
C GLN A 44 3.17 -8.05 -9.51
N ALA A 45 3.76 -6.96 -9.04
CA ALA A 45 3.77 -6.58 -7.63
C ALA A 45 2.81 -5.41 -7.35
N ALA A 46 2.04 -5.52 -6.26
CA ALA A 46 1.13 -4.45 -5.81
C ALA A 46 1.84 -3.10 -5.57
N SER A 47 3.16 -3.12 -5.38
CA SER A 47 3.97 -1.91 -5.22
C SER A 47 3.91 -0.99 -6.45
N CYS A 48 3.87 -1.54 -7.68
CA CYS A 48 3.79 -0.76 -8.90
C CYS A 48 2.49 0.05 -9.01
N GLY A 49 1.36 -0.56 -8.63
CA GLY A 49 0.04 0.08 -8.66
C GLY A 49 -0.30 0.91 -7.42
N ASN A 50 0.63 1.06 -6.47
CA ASN A 50 0.39 1.81 -5.25
C ASN A 50 0.08 3.29 -5.52
N ALA A 51 -0.77 3.89 -4.67
CA ALA A 51 -1.12 5.31 -4.75
C ALA A 51 0.08 6.26 -4.46
N GLY A 52 1.19 5.73 -3.98
CA GLY A 52 2.40 6.50 -3.70
C GLY A 52 2.36 7.27 -2.37
N TRP A 53 1.40 7.03 -1.49
CA TRP A 53 1.38 7.65 -0.16
C TRP A 53 2.38 7.01 0.79
N LEU A 54 3.22 7.85 1.39
CA LEU A 54 4.09 7.51 2.51
C LEU A 54 3.45 8.06 3.79
N SER A 55 2.56 7.26 4.36
CA SER A 55 1.66 7.71 5.41
C SER A 55 2.13 7.27 6.79
N SER A 56 2.64 8.22 7.57
CA SER A 56 2.95 8.05 9.00
C SER A 56 1.70 7.95 9.88
N HIS A 57 0.53 8.33 9.36
CA HIS A 57 -0.74 8.46 10.06
C HIS A 57 -1.81 7.43 9.67
N SER A 58 -1.51 6.47 8.77
CA SER A 58 -2.42 5.37 8.41
C SER A 58 -2.43 4.28 9.49
N VAL A 59 -2.72 4.70 10.72
CA VAL A 59 -2.65 3.85 11.93
C VAL A 59 -4.00 3.22 12.29
N ILE A 60 -5.09 3.71 11.70
CA ILE A 60 -6.43 3.20 12.01
C ILE A 60 -6.69 1.96 11.15
N PRO A 61 -7.08 0.84 11.75
CA PRO A 61 -7.49 -0.32 10.98
C PRO A 61 -8.74 -0.01 10.15
N PRO A 62 -8.87 -0.57 8.94
CA PRO A 62 -10.03 -0.29 8.08
C PRO A 62 -11.38 -0.70 8.69
N ALA A 63 -11.40 -1.72 9.57
CA ALA A 63 -12.57 -2.00 10.40
C ALA A 63 -12.56 -1.11 11.65
N GLU A 64 -13.73 -0.59 11.99
CA GLU A 64 -13.98 0.24 13.17
C GLU A 64 -15.20 -0.32 13.93
N PRO A 65 -15.41 0.08 15.21
CA PRO A 65 -16.61 -0.31 15.95
C PRO A 65 -17.88 0.04 15.15
N GLY A 66 -18.75 -0.95 14.97
CA GLY A 66 -19.97 -0.78 14.17
C GLY A 66 -19.83 -1.03 12.67
N THR A 67 -18.65 -1.35 12.14
CA THR A 67 -18.45 -1.70 10.72
C THR A 67 -19.35 -2.87 10.28
N TRP A 68 -19.67 -3.81 11.17
CA TRP A 68 -20.57 -4.92 10.88
C TRP A 68 -21.96 -4.47 10.40
N LYS A 69 -22.44 -3.28 10.81
CA LYS A 69 -23.71 -2.69 10.36
C LYS A 69 -23.67 -2.29 8.88
N LYS A 70 -22.48 -2.03 8.36
CA LYS A 70 -22.26 -1.63 6.96
C LYS A 70 -22.08 -2.84 6.02
N VAL A 71 -21.80 -4.03 6.56
CA VAL A 71 -21.54 -5.25 5.77
C VAL A 71 -22.69 -5.58 4.80
N PRO A 72 -23.98 -5.52 5.18
CA PRO A 72 -25.05 -5.76 4.21
C PRO A 72 -24.99 -4.81 3.00
N GLY A 73 -24.68 -3.52 3.23
CA GLY A 73 -24.48 -2.56 2.13
C GLY A 73 -23.32 -2.93 1.23
N TYR A 74 -22.20 -3.38 1.77
CA TYR A 74 -21.03 -3.82 1.00
C TYR A 74 -21.30 -5.08 0.15
N LEU A 75 -22.22 -5.93 0.59
CA LEU A 75 -22.64 -7.10 -0.16
C LEU A 75 -23.64 -6.78 -1.27
N MET A 76 -24.46 -5.74 -1.08
CA MET A 76 -25.49 -5.32 -2.06
C MET A 76 -24.98 -4.32 -3.10
N ASP A 77 -23.88 -3.61 -2.81
CA ASP A 77 -23.28 -2.62 -3.71
C ASP A 77 -21.95 -3.12 -4.28
N PRO A 78 -21.95 -3.76 -5.45
CA PRO A 78 -20.74 -4.26 -6.08
C PRO A 78 -19.79 -3.15 -6.56
N LEU A 79 -20.26 -1.90 -6.56
CA LEU A 79 -19.50 -0.73 -7.01
C LEU A 79 -19.13 0.23 -5.86
N GLY A 80 -19.54 -0.10 -4.64
CA GLY A 80 -19.18 0.65 -3.43
C GLY A 80 -17.67 0.66 -3.13
N PRO A 81 -17.24 1.45 -2.15
CA PRO A 81 -15.79 1.58 -1.80
C PRO A 81 -15.16 0.25 -1.38
N LEU A 82 -15.94 -0.67 -0.82
CA LEU A 82 -15.56 -2.04 -0.53
C LEU A 82 -16.63 -2.98 -1.09
N ALA A 83 -16.25 -3.91 -1.93
CA ALA A 83 -17.15 -4.96 -2.42
C ALA A 83 -16.61 -6.35 -2.09
N ILE A 84 -17.53 -7.28 -1.83
CA ILE A 84 -17.22 -8.69 -1.60
C ILE A 84 -18.01 -9.50 -2.63
N ARG A 85 -17.32 -10.30 -3.45
CA ARG A 85 -18.02 -11.16 -4.43
C ARG A 85 -18.76 -12.27 -3.71
N TRP A 86 -20.05 -12.41 -4.03
CA TRP A 86 -20.93 -13.43 -3.44
C TRP A 86 -20.35 -14.85 -3.57
N SER A 87 -19.81 -15.19 -4.74
CA SER A 87 -19.18 -16.50 -4.98
C SER A 87 -17.95 -16.77 -4.11
N TYR A 88 -17.28 -15.73 -3.64
CA TYR A 88 -16.08 -15.83 -2.80
C TYR A 88 -16.39 -15.69 -1.29
N LEU A 89 -17.57 -15.18 -0.94
CA LEU A 89 -17.96 -14.93 0.44
C LEU A 89 -17.77 -16.14 1.37
N PRO A 90 -18.15 -17.39 1.01
CA PRO A 90 -17.92 -18.53 1.89
C PRO A 90 -16.43 -18.78 2.25
N LYS A 91 -15.53 -18.48 1.31
CA LYS A 91 -14.07 -18.61 1.53
C LYS A 91 -13.51 -17.47 2.37
N ALA A 92 -14.01 -16.26 2.16
CA ALA A 92 -13.58 -15.05 2.89
C ALA A 92 -14.19 -14.96 4.30
N LEU A 93 -15.33 -15.61 4.57
CA LEU A 93 -16.09 -15.45 5.80
C LEU A 93 -15.29 -15.69 7.09
N PRO A 94 -14.45 -16.74 7.24
CA PRO A 94 -13.65 -16.94 8.43
C PRO A 94 -12.66 -15.79 8.69
N TRP A 95 -12.11 -15.21 7.62
CA TRP A 95 -11.23 -14.06 7.72
C TRP A 95 -12.03 -12.79 8.05
N LEU A 96 -13.17 -12.56 7.39
CA LEU A 96 -14.02 -11.40 7.65
C LEU A 96 -14.50 -11.34 9.10
N VAL A 97 -14.84 -12.47 9.70
CA VAL A 97 -15.20 -12.55 11.13
C VAL A 97 -14.04 -12.10 12.00
N LYS A 98 -12.83 -12.62 11.77
CA LYS A 98 -11.63 -12.21 12.51
C LYS A 98 -11.33 -10.72 12.32
N TYR A 99 -11.46 -10.24 11.10
CA TYR A 99 -11.28 -8.83 10.73
C TYR A 99 -12.23 -7.90 11.50
N LEU A 100 -13.53 -8.23 11.57
CA LEU A 100 -14.49 -7.46 12.34
C LEU A 100 -14.22 -7.51 13.85
N LEU A 101 -13.87 -8.70 14.38
CA LEU A 101 -13.59 -8.89 15.81
C LEU A 101 -12.30 -8.20 16.25
N SER A 102 -11.31 -8.04 15.37
CA SER A 102 -10.03 -7.36 15.68
C SER A 102 -10.19 -5.88 16.02
N SER A 103 -11.30 -5.27 15.63
CA SER A 103 -11.59 -3.85 15.81
C SER A 103 -13.00 -3.62 16.38
N TRP A 104 -13.46 -4.56 17.22
CA TRP A 104 -14.82 -4.54 17.76
C TRP A 104 -15.05 -3.38 18.73
N THR A 105 -14.03 -2.97 19.46
CA THR A 105 -14.10 -1.91 20.48
C THR A 105 -13.14 -0.77 20.15
N GLU A 106 -13.43 0.45 20.61
CA GLU A 106 -12.55 1.59 20.50
C GLU A 106 -11.17 1.34 21.11
N ALA A 107 -11.11 0.64 22.25
CA ALA A 107 -9.86 0.28 22.92
C ALA A 107 -8.97 -0.63 22.05
N GLN A 108 -9.55 -1.59 21.32
CA GLN A 108 -8.79 -2.43 20.37
C GLN A 108 -8.25 -1.62 19.20
N VAL A 109 -9.06 -0.70 18.63
CA VAL A 109 -8.64 0.20 17.56
C VAL A 109 -7.49 1.09 18.03
N GLU A 110 -7.59 1.67 19.24
CA GLU A 110 -6.54 2.51 19.80
C GLU A 110 -5.25 1.72 20.09
N ALA A 111 -5.35 0.50 20.63
CA ALA A 111 -4.19 -0.37 20.84
C ALA A 111 -3.47 -0.70 19.51
N THR A 112 -4.24 -1.04 18.47
CA THR A 112 -3.71 -1.25 17.11
C THR A 112 -3.05 0.02 16.57
N ALA A 113 -3.70 1.19 16.74
CA ALA A 113 -3.17 2.46 16.29
C ALA A 113 -1.84 2.81 16.97
N ARG A 114 -1.67 2.55 18.27
CA ARG A 114 -0.40 2.73 18.99
C ARG A 114 0.71 1.84 18.44
N ALA A 115 0.41 0.56 18.21
CA ALA A 115 1.37 -0.37 17.63
C ALA A 115 1.79 0.05 16.21
N MET A 116 0.81 0.40 15.37
CA MET A 116 1.06 0.88 14.00
C MET A 116 1.83 2.19 13.98
N ARG A 117 1.56 3.13 14.92
CA ARG A 117 2.29 4.39 15.00
C ARG A 117 3.80 4.16 15.20
N ASN A 118 4.17 3.22 16.06
CA ASN A 118 5.58 2.88 16.29
C ASN A 118 6.28 2.34 15.03
N LEU A 119 5.56 1.68 14.14
CA LEU A 119 6.09 1.18 12.87
C LEU A 119 6.13 2.23 11.77
N LEU A 120 5.16 3.16 11.74
CA LEU A 120 4.94 4.06 10.61
C LEU A 120 5.48 5.46 10.79
N LYS A 121 5.71 5.93 12.02
CA LYS A 121 6.08 7.33 12.30
C LYS A 121 7.29 7.83 11.50
N ASP A 122 8.29 6.98 11.34
CA ASP A 122 9.54 7.31 10.67
C ASP A 122 9.57 6.86 9.19
N ALA A 123 8.53 6.16 8.71
CA ALA A 123 8.51 5.59 7.36
C ALA A 123 8.80 6.61 6.25
N PRO A 124 8.23 7.84 6.22
CA PRO A 124 8.54 8.81 5.17
C PRO A 124 10.01 9.26 5.19
N LEU A 125 10.63 9.34 6.36
CA LEU A 125 12.06 9.66 6.51
C LEU A 125 12.93 8.50 6.02
N LEU A 126 12.64 7.27 6.45
CA LEU A 126 13.40 6.08 6.07
C LEU A 126 13.32 5.83 4.56
N HIS A 127 12.15 6.01 3.95
CA HIS A 127 12.02 5.93 2.49
C HIS A 127 12.85 7.01 1.77
N ARG A 128 12.92 8.22 2.31
CA ARG A 128 13.77 9.28 1.75
C ARG A 128 15.24 8.91 1.82
N GLN A 129 15.72 8.39 2.96
CA GLN A 129 17.09 7.92 3.12
C GLN A 129 17.44 6.78 2.14
N LEU A 130 16.54 5.79 2.02
CA LEU A 130 16.71 4.69 1.05
C LEU A 130 16.75 5.18 -0.39
N ALA A 131 15.95 6.18 -0.74
CA ALA A 131 15.97 6.78 -2.07
C ALA A 131 17.28 7.53 -2.34
N GLU A 132 17.83 8.23 -1.35
CA GLU A 132 19.13 8.90 -1.44
C GLU A 132 20.25 7.89 -1.65
N GLU A 133 20.28 6.79 -0.89
CA GLU A 133 21.25 5.72 -1.04
C GLU A 133 21.16 5.01 -2.41
N ALA A 134 19.94 4.83 -2.93
CA ALA A 134 19.71 4.25 -4.25
C ALA A 134 19.90 5.24 -5.41
N GLY A 135 20.26 6.51 -5.14
CA GLY A 135 20.52 7.53 -6.16
C GLY A 135 19.27 8.09 -6.84
N VAL A 136 18.10 7.97 -6.21
CA VAL A 136 16.80 8.45 -6.74
C VAL A 136 16.01 9.31 -5.72
N PRO A 137 16.67 10.29 -5.05
CA PRO A 137 16.03 11.08 -4.01
C PRO A 137 14.81 11.85 -4.49
N GLU A 138 14.72 12.21 -5.75
CA GLU A 138 13.60 12.93 -6.36
C GLU A 138 12.30 12.13 -6.36
N LEU A 139 12.36 10.80 -6.25
CA LEU A 139 11.17 9.95 -6.21
C LEU A 139 10.42 10.05 -4.88
N ILE A 140 11.04 10.53 -3.81
CA ILE A 140 10.44 10.65 -2.49
C ILE A 140 10.33 12.11 -2.08
N GLU A 141 9.10 12.60 -1.96
CA GLU A 141 8.80 13.96 -1.52
C GLU A 141 8.15 13.96 -0.13
N ARG A 142 8.66 14.79 0.76
CA ARG A 142 8.12 15.01 2.11
C ARG A 142 7.43 16.39 2.17
N ARG A 143 6.26 16.48 1.55
CA ARG A 143 5.45 17.72 1.48
C ARG A 143 4.14 17.62 2.24
N GLY A 144 3.99 16.59 3.07
CA GLY A 144 2.73 16.27 3.70
C GLY A 144 1.73 15.63 2.74
N VAL A 145 0.60 15.22 3.31
CA VAL A 145 -0.58 14.74 2.57
C VAL A 145 -1.83 15.42 3.12
N MET A 146 -2.80 15.64 2.28
CA MET A 146 -4.02 16.38 2.61
C MET A 146 -5.23 15.45 2.63
N HIS A 147 -6.09 15.59 3.63
CA HIS A 147 -7.43 15.02 3.65
C HIS A 147 -8.44 16.14 3.45
N VAL A 148 -9.36 15.97 2.50
CA VAL A 148 -10.37 17.00 2.18
C VAL A 148 -11.78 16.52 2.50
N PHE A 149 -12.58 17.43 3.04
CA PHE A 149 -13.92 17.19 3.53
C PHE A 149 -14.90 18.22 2.97
N PRO A 150 -16.16 17.84 2.66
CA PRO A 150 -17.19 18.80 2.29
C PRO A 150 -17.51 19.85 3.40
N SER A 151 -17.30 19.46 4.65
CA SER A 151 -17.45 20.34 5.82
C SER A 151 -16.65 19.80 7.00
N ARG A 152 -16.53 20.58 8.08
CA ARG A 152 -15.84 20.18 9.31
C ARG A 152 -16.55 19.04 10.06
N ALA A 153 -17.89 18.99 10.00
CA ALA A 153 -18.68 18.08 10.84
C ALA A 153 -18.36 16.56 10.65
N PRO A 154 -18.10 16.03 9.45
CA PRO A 154 -17.64 14.65 9.30
C PRO A 154 -16.29 14.37 9.99
N PHE A 155 -15.37 15.32 9.95
CA PHE A 155 -14.07 15.21 10.62
C PHE A 155 -14.21 15.17 12.14
N ASP A 156 -14.99 16.08 12.73
CA ASP A 156 -15.19 16.15 14.18
C ASP A 156 -15.84 14.88 14.76
N LYS A 157 -16.68 14.21 13.97
CA LYS A 157 -17.37 12.97 14.35
C LYS A 157 -16.55 11.71 14.13
N ASP A 158 -15.47 11.78 13.37
CA ASP A 158 -14.67 10.64 12.97
C ASP A 158 -13.84 10.10 14.14
N LEU A 159 -14.08 8.84 14.51
CA LEU A 159 -13.34 8.16 15.57
C LEU A 159 -11.85 8.05 15.23
N GLY A 160 -11.53 7.80 13.98
CA GLY A 160 -10.17 7.61 13.51
C GLY A 160 -9.32 8.87 13.72
N TRP A 161 -9.86 10.09 13.49
CA TRP A 161 -9.14 11.34 13.77
C TRP A 161 -8.94 11.60 15.25
N ARG A 162 -9.92 11.25 16.09
CA ARG A 162 -9.77 11.34 17.56
C ARG A 162 -8.67 10.41 18.07
N ILE A 163 -8.61 9.18 17.55
CA ILE A 163 -7.56 8.21 17.93
C ILE A 163 -6.20 8.67 17.42
N ARG A 164 -6.08 9.17 16.18
CA ARG A 164 -4.84 9.75 15.65
C ARG A 164 -4.26 10.81 16.59
N LYS A 165 -5.10 11.71 17.11
CA LYS A 165 -4.67 12.71 18.10
C LYS A 165 -4.12 12.07 19.38
N ARG A 166 -4.79 11.04 19.91
CA ARG A 166 -4.36 10.33 21.13
C ARG A 166 -3.03 9.60 20.97
N VAL A 167 -2.70 9.15 19.75
CA VAL A 167 -1.43 8.47 19.46
C VAL A 167 -0.34 9.42 18.97
N GLY A 168 -0.54 10.75 19.13
CA GLY A 168 0.48 11.76 18.87
C GLY A 168 0.70 12.10 17.40
N ILE A 169 -0.32 11.96 16.55
CA ILE A 169 -0.30 12.49 15.19
C ILE A 169 -0.77 13.93 15.22
N GLU A 170 0.05 14.81 14.64
CA GLU A 170 -0.22 16.23 14.50
C GLU A 170 -0.65 16.56 13.08
N TRP A 171 -1.47 17.58 12.93
CA TRP A 171 -1.95 18.08 11.65
C TRP A 171 -2.27 19.56 11.68
N LEU A 172 -2.28 20.16 10.51
CA LEU A 172 -2.77 21.51 10.27
C LEU A 172 -4.20 21.44 9.75
N GLU A 173 -5.11 22.17 10.35
CA GLU A 173 -6.49 22.35 9.86
C GLU A 173 -6.54 23.54 8.91
N LEU A 174 -7.27 23.41 7.80
CA LEU A 174 -7.44 24.43 6.78
C LEU A 174 -8.92 24.78 6.67
N ASP A 175 -9.23 26.07 6.73
CA ASP A 175 -10.54 26.60 6.39
C ASP A 175 -10.78 26.66 4.87
N GLU A 176 -11.97 27.13 4.46
CA GLU A 176 -12.35 27.21 3.04
C GLU A 176 -11.41 28.13 2.25
N ASN A 177 -10.96 29.25 2.81
CA ASN A 177 -10.08 30.21 2.14
C ASN A 177 -8.67 29.64 1.97
N GLU A 178 -8.12 29.07 3.03
CA GLU A 178 -6.81 28.41 3.01
C GLU A 178 -6.79 27.23 2.04
N MET A 179 -7.88 26.46 1.99
CA MET A 179 -8.06 25.39 1.00
C MET A 179 -8.03 25.93 -0.43
N ARG A 180 -8.74 27.04 -0.75
CA ARG A 180 -8.74 27.65 -2.08
C ARG A 180 -7.36 28.14 -2.50
N GLN A 181 -6.60 28.71 -1.57
CA GLN A 181 -5.23 29.15 -1.85
C GLN A 181 -4.29 28.01 -2.15
N ARG A 182 -4.41 26.89 -1.42
CA ARG A 182 -3.55 25.72 -1.60
C ARG A 182 -3.95 24.90 -2.83
N GLU A 183 -5.26 24.72 -3.05
CA GLU A 183 -5.86 23.85 -4.07
C GLU A 183 -6.90 24.59 -4.91
N PRO A 184 -6.47 25.50 -5.79
CA PRO A 184 -7.38 26.36 -6.56
C PRO A 184 -8.25 25.61 -7.57
N ASP A 185 -7.84 24.40 -7.98
CA ASP A 185 -8.57 23.57 -8.95
C ASP A 185 -9.52 22.56 -8.28
N LEU A 186 -9.42 22.41 -6.96
CA LEU A 186 -10.31 21.54 -6.20
C LEU A 186 -11.74 22.09 -6.20
N HIS A 187 -12.72 21.21 -6.41
CA HIS A 187 -14.14 21.60 -6.44
C HIS A 187 -14.57 22.36 -5.17
N PRO A 188 -15.32 23.48 -5.28
CA PRO A 188 -15.75 24.31 -4.15
C PRO A 188 -16.58 23.61 -3.05
N ARG A 189 -17.09 22.42 -3.31
CA ARG A 189 -17.80 21.61 -2.30
C ARG A 189 -16.94 21.22 -1.10
N TYR A 190 -15.61 21.14 -1.29
CA TYR A 190 -14.68 20.86 -0.20
C TYR A 190 -14.34 22.15 0.53
N LYS A 191 -14.77 22.23 1.80
CA LYS A 191 -14.69 23.45 2.60
C LYS A 191 -13.82 23.33 3.83
N PHE A 192 -13.28 22.14 4.09
CA PHE A 192 -12.40 21.86 5.21
C PHE A 192 -11.30 20.89 4.80
N GLY A 193 -10.10 21.15 5.25
CA GLY A 193 -8.93 20.31 4.97
C GLY A 193 -8.11 20.01 6.21
N VAL A 194 -7.37 18.90 6.15
CA VAL A 194 -6.41 18.49 7.17
C VAL A 194 -5.12 18.09 6.48
N VAL A 195 -3.99 18.68 6.87
CA VAL A 195 -2.67 18.35 6.32
C VAL A 195 -1.83 17.69 7.40
N VAL A 196 -1.36 16.47 7.13
CA VAL A 196 -0.39 15.77 7.96
C VAL A 196 0.99 15.98 7.35
N GLU A 197 1.75 16.93 7.94
CA GLU A 197 3.01 17.40 7.36
C GLU A 197 4.15 16.39 7.45
N GLU A 198 4.15 15.51 8.44
CA GLU A 198 5.16 14.44 8.59
C GLU A 198 5.06 13.35 7.51
N ALA A 199 3.95 13.27 6.80
CA ALA A 199 3.74 12.34 5.71
C ALA A 199 4.45 12.78 4.41
N GLY A 200 4.45 11.90 3.41
CA GLY A 200 5.07 12.17 2.12
C GLY A 200 4.45 11.36 0.98
N ARG A 201 5.09 11.43 -0.17
CA ARG A 201 4.67 10.67 -1.35
C ARG A 201 5.86 10.10 -2.12
N CYS A 202 5.62 9.02 -2.83
CA CYS A 202 6.48 8.47 -3.85
C CYS A 202 5.91 8.84 -5.23
N ARG A 203 6.73 9.45 -6.09
CA ARG A 203 6.32 9.90 -7.42
C ARG A 203 6.15 8.75 -8.42
N ASP A 204 7.01 7.74 -8.36
CA ASP A 204 6.85 6.49 -9.11
C ASP A 204 7.23 5.29 -8.23
N PRO A 205 6.25 4.62 -7.60
CA PRO A 205 6.51 3.46 -6.74
C PRO A 205 7.19 2.30 -7.48
N GLY A 206 6.90 2.11 -8.78
CA GLY A 206 7.54 1.08 -9.58
C GLY A 206 9.02 1.39 -9.81
N ALA A 207 9.34 2.60 -10.29
CA ALA A 207 10.72 3.04 -10.49
C ALA A 207 11.52 3.05 -9.17
N TYR A 208 10.89 3.45 -8.07
CA TYR A 208 11.51 3.42 -6.75
C TYR A 208 11.92 2.00 -6.33
N VAL A 209 11.01 1.02 -6.44
CA VAL A 209 11.33 -0.38 -6.11
C VAL A 209 12.41 -0.94 -7.03
N ALA A 210 12.37 -0.60 -8.33
CA ALA A 210 13.40 -1.01 -9.29
C ALA A 210 14.78 -0.44 -8.92
N ALA A 211 14.86 0.84 -8.54
CA ALA A 211 16.09 1.48 -8.09
C ALA A 211 16.64 0.84 -6.81
N LEU A 212 15.79 0.57 -5.83
CA LEU A 212 16.19 -0.15 -4.61
C LEU A 212 16.71 -1.56 -4.91
N ALA A 213 16.08 -2.28 -5.84
CA ALA A 213 16.56 -3.61 -6.24
C ALA A 213 17.91 -3.55 -6.94
N ALA A 214 18.09 -2.58 -7.85
CA ALA A 214 19.39 -2.33 -8.48
C ALA A 214 20.47 -2.00 -7.44
N HIS A 215 20.15 -1.17 -6.44
CA HIS A 215 21.02 -0.87 -5.32
C HIS A 215 21.40 -2.16 -4.54
N ALA A 216 20.43 -3.00 -4.18
CA ALA A 216 20.70 -4.26 -3.48
C ALA A 216 21.61 -5.19 -4.31
N ILE A 217 21.40 -5.30 -5.62
CA ILE A 217 22.20 -6.12 -6.53
C ILE A 217 23.64 -5.56 -6.62
N ALA A 218 23.80 -4.24 -6.76
CA ALA A 218 25.10 -3.59 -6.77
C ALA A 218 25.90 -3.81 -5.47
N HIS A 219 25.20 -4.04 -4.35
CA HIS A 219 25.78 -4.36 -3.05
C HIS A 219 25.87 -5.87 -2.74
N GLY A 220 25.70 -6.73 -3.76
CA GLY A 220 26.01 -8.15 -3.67
C GLY A 220 24.81 -9.09 -3.52
N ALA A 221 23.57 -8.60 -3.64
CA ALA A 221 22.42 -9.50 -3.77
C ALA A 221 22.45 -10.23 -5.11
N ALA A 222 22.29 -11.55 -5.08
CA ALA A 222 21.98 -12.32 -6.29
C ALA A 222 20.50 -12.20 -6.63
N ARG A 223 20.15 -12.26 -7.93
CA ARG A 223 18.76 -12.31 -8.38
C ARG A 223 18.49 -13.62 -9.11
N VAL A 224 17.35 -14.24 -8.81
CA VAL A 224 16.82 -15.41 -9.51
C VAL A 224 15.44 -15.06 -10.05
N ALA A 225 15.32 -15.01 -11.38
CA ALA A 225 14.05 -14.75 -12.07
C ALA A 225 13.24 -16.05 -12.16
N ALA A 226 12.60 -16.45 -11.07
CA ALA A 226 11.80 -17.65 -10.97
C ALA A 226 10.71 -17.51 -9.93
N LYS A 227 9.62 -18.24 -10.11
CA LYS A 227 8.56 -18.34 -9.11
C LYS A 227 8.94 -19.34 -8.04
N ALA A 228 8.95 -18.92 -6.78
CA ALA A 228 9.06 -19.81 -5.65
C ALA A 228 7.77 -20.61 -5.49
N THR A 229 7.90 -21.94 -5.36
CA THR A 229 6.79 -22.89 -5.29
C THR A 229 6.69 -23.56 -3.94
N GLY A 230 7.74 -23.52 -3.12
CA GLY A 230 7.75 -24.14 -1.80
C GLY A 230 9.00 -23.85 -0.99
N LEU A 231 9.02 -24.39 0.21
CA LEU A 231 10.14 -24.34 1.14
C LEU A 231 10.53 -25.77 1.51
N ARG A 232 11.83 -26.07 1.49
CA ARG A 232 12.32 -27.42 1.86
C ARG A 232 12.97 -27.37 3.23
N LEU A 233 12.45 -28.23 4.11
CA LEU A 233 12.96 -28.41 5.47
C LEU A 233 13.75 -29.72 5.59
N ALA A 234 14.77 -29.72 6.44
CA ALA A 234 15.42 -30.93 6.97
C ALA A 234 15.19 -30.96 8.47
N GLY A 235 14.22 -31.76 8.92
CA GLY A 235 13.64 -31.61 10.25
C GLY A 235 12.94 -30.25 10.37
N ASP A 236 13.23 -29.50 11.43
CA ASP A 236 12.67 -28.16 11.68
C ASP A 236 13.51 -27.02 11.05
N ARG A 237 14.56 -27.36 10.30
CA ARG A 237 15.46 -26.38 9.72
C ARG A 237 15.19 -26.17 8.23
N LEU A 238 15.02 -24.91 7.81
CA LEU A 238 15.00 -24.56 6.39
C LEU A 238 16.38 -24.84 5.76
N VAL A 239 16.37 -25.48 4.58
CA VAL A 239 17.59 -25.81 3.83
C VAL A 239 17.57 -25.28 2.39
N ALA A 240 16.40 -25.03 1.82
CA ALA A 240 16.27 -24.45 0.48
C ALA A 240 14.90 -23.81 0.25
N VAL A 241 14.85 -22.87 -0.70
CA VAL A 241 13.64 -22.43 -1.38
C VAL A 241 13.53 -23.26 -2.67
N VAL A 242 12.35 -23.86 -2.89
CA VAL A 242 12.02 -24.57 -4.13
C VAL A 242 11.44 -23.57 -5.11
N SER A 243 11.95 -23.53 -6.34
CA SER A 243 11.46 -22.68 -7.41
C SER A 243 11.29 -23.44 -8.73
N GLU A 244 10.64 -22.81 -9.72
CA GLU A 244 10.48 -23.36 -11.06
C GLU A 244 11.84 -23.58 -11.78
N SER A 245 12.90 -22.88 -11.36
CA SER A 245 14.26 -23.04 -11.89
C SER A 245 15.14 -23.98 -11.07
N GLY A 246 14.59 -24.66 -10.06
CA GLY A 246 15.31 -25.57 -9.18
C GLY A 246 15.36 -25.07 -7.73
N GLU A 247 16.17 -25.75 -6.92
CA GLU A 247 16.34 -25.44 -5.51
C GLU A 247 17.45 -24.40 -5.28
N ILE A 248 17.16 -23.46 -4.42
CA ILE A 248 18.08 -22.41 -3.98
C ILE A 248 18.41 -22.68 -2.51
N ALA A 249 19.60 -23.25 -2.26
CA ALA A 249 20.04 -23.55 -0.90
C ALA A 249 20.20 -22.25 -0.09
N CYS A 250 19.68 -22.23 1.13
CA CYS A 250 19.72 -21.08 2.03
C CYS A 250 19.62 -21.52 3.50
N ASP A 251 20.05 -20.65 4.41
CA ASP A 251 19.97 -20.86 5.86
C ASP A 251 18.71 -20.26 6.48
N ALA A 252 18.12 -19.28 5.80
CA ALA A 252 16.87 -18.62 6.20
C ALA A 252 16.13 -18.09 4.95
N ALA A 253 14.83 -17.88 5.07
CA ALA A 253 14.04 -17.23 4.03
C ALA A 253 13.14 -16.16 4.62
N VAL A 254 12.96 -15.06 3.86
CA VAL A 254 11.93 -14.05 4.09
C VAL A 254 10.86 -14.23 3.04
N VAL A 255 9.63 -14.55 3.48
CA VAL A 255 8.49 -14.66 2.56
C VAL A 255 7.82 -13.29 2.43
N ALA A 256 8.15 -12.58 1.35
CA ALA A 256 7.64 -11.26 1.01
C ALA A 256 6.83 -11.27 -0.32
N ALA A 257 6.20 -12.40 -0.62
CA ALA A 257 5.46 -12.65 -1.88
C ALA A 257 4.06 -12.00 -1.92
N GLY A 258 3.81 -10.96 -1.10
CA GLY A 258 2.55 -10.25 -1.03
C GLY A 258 1.37 -11.20 -0.78
N ALA A 259 0.32 -11.08 -1.57
CA ALA A 259 -0.88 -11.92 -1.45
C ALA A 259 -0.63 -13.43 -1.62
N ARG A 260 0.48 -13.83 -2.25
CA ARG A 260 0.85 -15.24 -2.43
C ARG A 260 1.62 -15.84 -1.25
N SER A 261 2.00 -15.03 -0.26
CA SER A 261 2.74 -15.50 0.93
C SER A 261 2.00 -16.60 1.69
N LYS A 262 0.67 -16.50 1.81
CA LYS A 262 -0.18 -17.50 2.48
C LYS A 262 -0.01 -18.93 1.90
N GLN A 263 0.16 -19.04 0.59
CA GLN A 263 0.32 -20.34 -0.07
C GLN A 263 1.68 -20.96 0.23
N LEU A 264 2.74 -20.14 0.24
CA LEU A 264 4.09 -20.59 0.53
C LEU A 264 4.25 -21.05 1.99
N THR A 265 3.75 -20.26 2.94
CA THR A 265 3.85 -20.60 4.38
C THR A 265 2.99 -21.81 4.75
N ALA A 266 1.85 -22.01 4.07
CA ALA A 266 1.00 -23.18 4.29
C ALA A 266 1.72 -24.49 3.93
N SER A 267 2.69 -24.48 3.00
CA SER A 267 3.44 -25.66 2.60
C SER A 267 4.33 -26.22 3.73
N ILE A 268 4.65 -25.42 4.74
CA ILE A 268 5.42 -25.82 5.93
C ILE A 268 4.59 -25.86 7.21
N GLY A 269 3.25 -25.76 7.10
CA GLY A 269 2.33 -25.84 8.21
C GLY A 269 1.92 -24.49 8.83
N ASP A 270 2.56 -23.38 8.44
CA ASP A 270 2.25 -22.05 8.95
C ASP A 270 1.03 -21.45 8.26
N ARG A 271 -0.01 -21.17 9.04
CA ARG A 271 -1.28 -20.60 8.54
C ARG A 271 -1.37 -19.10 8.82
N LEU A 272 -1.08 -18.28 7.82
CA LEU A 272 -1.25 -16.84 7.93
C LEU A 272 -2.73 -16.45 7.75
N PRO A 273 -3.29 -15.61 8.64
CA PRO A 273 -4.63 -15.03 8.46
C PRO A 273 -4.61 -13.89 7.45
N LEU A 274 -4.17 -14.18 6.23
CA LEU A 274 -4.04 -13.25 5.13
C LEU A 274 -5.18 -13.44 4.13
N GLU A 275 -5.79 -12.34 3.69
CA GLU A 275 -6.75 -12.33 2.58
C GLU A 275 -6.35 -11.29 1.53
N THR A 276 -6.86 -11.46 0.31
CA THR A 276 -6.51 -10.60 -0.81
C THR A 276 -7.53 -9.49 -0.97
N GLU A 277 -7.03 -8.26 -1.03
CA GLU A 277 -7.79 -7.08 -1.36
C GLU A 277 -7.28 -6.54 -2.71
N ARG A 278 -8.13 -6.56 -3.73
CA ARG A 278 -7.80 -5.97 -5.03
C ARG A 278 -8.16 -4.49 -5.01
N GLY A 279 -7.14 -3.63 -5.06
CA GLY A 279 -7.32 -2.21 -5.29
C GLY A 279 -7.42 -1.88 -6.78
N TYR A 280 -8.06 -0.77 -7.10
CA TYR A 280 -8.17 -0.22 -8.45
C TYR A 280 -7.56 1.17 -8.50
N HIS A 281 -7.04 1.54 -9.66
CA HIS A 281 -6.61 2.89 -9.92
C HIS A 281 -6.89 3.28 -11.37
N VAL A 282 -6.95 4.57 -11.62
CA VAL A 282 -6.94 5.17 -12.95
C VAL A 282 -5.83 6.19 -13.01
N MET A 283 -5.29 6.40 -14.19
CA MET A 283 -4.29 7.41 -14.46
C MET A 283 -4.73 8.28 -15.65
N ILE A 284 -4.59 9.58 -15.51
CA ILE A 284 -4.76 10.53 -16.59
C ILE A 284 -3.36 11.04 -16.94
N GLU A 285 -2.92 10.77 -18.15
CA GLU A 285 -1.60 11.20 -18.63
C GLU A 285 -1.61 12.69 -18.96
N ASN A 286 -0.60 13.39 -18.46
CA ASN A 286 -0.34 14.81 -18.74
C ASN A 286 -1.55 15.76 -18.63
N PRO A 287 -2.38 15.69 -17.58
CA PRO A 287 -3.47 16.65 -17.43
C PRO A 287 -2.91 18.04 -17.08
N GLU A 288 -3.54 19.08 -17.60
CA GLU A 288 -3.14 20.48 -17.37
C GLU A 288 -3.57 20.99 -15.97
N SER A 289 -4.49 20.30 -15.29
CA SER A 289 -5.02 20.66 -14.00
C SER A 289 -5.04 19.45 -13.04
N GLY A 290 -5.17 19.70 -11.74
CA GLY A 290 -5.22 18.66 -10.72
C GLY A 290 -4.75 19.18 -9.36
N PRO A 291 -4.60 18.30 -8.37
CA PRO A 291 -4.16 18.70 -7.04
C PRO A 291 -2.71 19.18 -7.05
N ARG A 292 -2.40 20.19 -6.24
CA ARG A 292 -1.02 20.58 -5.95
C ARG A 292 -0.37 19.67 -4.90
N ASN A 293 -1.20 19.16 -3.99
CA ASN A 293 -0.79 18.22 -2.94
C ASN A 293 -1.40 16.85 -3.16
N SER A 294 -0.71 15.81 -2.70
CA SER A 294 -1.30 14.48 -2.62
C SER A 294 -2.47 14.51 -1.63
N MET A 295 -3.64 14.05 -2.04
CA MET A 295 -4.84 14.19 -1.21
C MET A 295 -5.75 12.97 -1.19
N MET A 296 -6.53 12.87 -0.11
CA MET A 296 -7.63 11.90 0.03
C MET A 296 -8.96 12.66 0.19
N ALA A 297 -9.92 12.34 -0.66
CA ALA A 297 -11.30 12.75 -0.48
C ALA A 297 -11.99 11.86 0.54
N SER A 298 -12.51 12.44 1.61
CA SER A 298 -13.16 11.71 2.69
C SER A 298 -14.48 11.05 2.26
N ASP A 299 -15.21 11.69 1.35
CA ASP A 299 -16.49 11.25 0.80
C ASP A 299 -16.32 10.18 -0.30
N ALA A 300 -15.28 10.28 -1.13
CA ALA A 300 -15.00 9.32 -2.20
C ALA A 300 -14.10 8.15 -1.76
N LYS A 301 -13.47 8.22 -0.58
CA LYS A 301 -12.48 7.23 -0.10
C LYS A 301 -11.38 6.95 -1.13
N MET A 302 -10.96 7.99 -1.83
CA MET A 302 -10.02 7.93 -2.95
C MET A 302 -8.83 8.83 -2.69
N VAL A 303 -7.64 8.30 -2.96
CA VAL A 303 -6.38 9.05 -2.96
C VAL A 303 -6.13 9.56 -4.37
N VAL A 304 -5.77 10.84 -4.48
CA VAL A 304 -5.31 11.45 -5.73
C VAL A 304 -3.88 11.93 -5.56
N ASN A 305 -3.01 11.54 -6.47
CA ASN A 305 -1.59 11.84 -6.41
C ASN A 305 -0.99 12.02 -7.81
N TRP A 306 -0.10 13.00 -7.96
CA TRP A 306 0.74 13.10 -9.13
C TRP A 306 1.85 12.05 -9.08
N THR A 307 2.01 11.35 -10.19
CA THR A 307 3.13 10.47 -10.47
C THR A 307 3.89 10.97 -11.69
N ASP A 308 5.08 10.46 -11.93
CA ASP A 308 5.85 10.80 -13.13
C ASP A 308 5.15 10.36 -14.44
N LYS A 309 4.16 9.48 -14.33
CA LYS A 309 3.34 9.00 -15.46
C LYS A 309 2.01 9.75 -15.64
N GLY A 310 1.69 10.67 -14.73
CA GLY A 310 0.45 11.43 -14.77
C GLY A 310 -0.28 11.48 -13.42
N LEU A 311 -1.51 11.95 -13.45
CA LEU A 311 -2.38 12.05 -12.29
C LEU A 311 -3.04 10.70 -12.00
N ARG A 312 -2.72 10.10 -10.86
CA ARG A 312 -3.28 8.82 -10.42
C ARG A 312 -4.38 9.04 -9.38
N ALA A 313 -5.52 8.42 -9.61
CA ALA A 313 -6.57 8.26 -8.60
C ALA A 313 -6.67 6.78 -8.22
N ALA A 314 -6.50 6.47 -6.94
CA ALA A 314 -6.53 5.11 -6.40
C ALA A 314 -7.51 5.00 -5.23
N GLY A 315 -8.29 3.94 -5.21
CA GLY A 315 -9.30 3.70 -4.18
C GLY A 315 -10.10 2.46 -4.51
N THR A 316 -11.20 2.29 -3.84
CA THR A 316 -12.08 1.10 -3.94
C THR A 316 -11.34 -0.22 -3.76
N VAL A 317 -11.96 -1.15 -3.04
CA VAL A 317 -11.38 -2.45 -2.72
C VAL A 317 -12.37 -3.55 -3.07
N GLU A 318 -11.89 -4.64 -3.65
CA GLU A 318 -12.67 -5.83 -3.96
C GLU A 318 -12.05 -7.07 -3.30
N ILE A 319 -12.86 -7.79 -2.52
CA ILE A 319 -12.50 -9.09 -1.96
C ILE A 319 -13.11 -10.17 -2.87
N ALA A 320 -12.27 -10.80 -3.69
CA ALA A 320 -12.69 -11.75 -4.73
C ALA A 320 -11.74 -12.95 -4.87
N GLY A 321 -10.66 -12.98 -4.10
CA GLY A 321 -9.57 -13.94 -4.25
C GLY A 321 -8.55 -13.52 -5.31
N LEU A 322 -7.44 -14.25 -5.37
CA LEU A 322 -6.28 -13.92 -6.22
C LEU A 322 -6.58 -13.97 -7.72
N ASP A 323 -7.31 -14.99 -8.15
CA ASP A 323 -7.43 -15.37 -9.55
C ASP A 323 -8.73 -14.88 -10.21
N ALA A 324 -9.53 -14.10 -9.50
CA ALA A 324 -10.77 -13.54 -10.03
C ALA A 324 -10.49 -12.44 -11.08
N GLU A 325 -11.27 -12.43 -12.17
CA GLU A 325 -11.17 -11.38 -13.18
C GLU A 325 -11.49 -9.99 -12.58
N PRO A 326 -10.76 -8.94 -12.97
CA PRO A 326 -11.02 -7.58 -12.49
C PRO A 326 -12.42 -7.06 -12.90
N ASN A 327 -13.04 -6.30 -12.00
CA ASN A 327 -14.24 -5.54 -12.36
C ASN A 327 -13.85 -4.09 -12.73
N TRP A 328 -13.62 -3.84 -14.01
CA TRP A 328 -13.15 -2.54 -14.51
C TRP A 328 -14.15 -1.40 -14.34
N GLN A 329 -15.46 -1.67 -14.11
CA GLN A 329 -16.42 -0.62 -13.75
C GLN A 329 -16.02 0.13 -12.48
N ARG A 330 -15.26 -0.51 -11.59
CA ARG A 330 -14.72 0.12 -10.38
C ARG A 330 -13.68 1.19 -10.68
N ALA A 331 -12.93 1.01 -11.76
CA ALA A 331 -11.99 2.03 -12.24
C ALA A 331 -12.74 3.24 -12.83
N GLU A 332 -13.86 3.02 -13.55
CA GLU A 332 -14.68 4.12 -14.07
C GLU A 332 -15.30 4.98 -12.96
N ILE A 333 -15.68 4.38 -11.82
CA ILE A 333 -16.16 5.15 -10.66
C ILE A 333 -15.07 6.05 -10.11
N LEU A 334 -13.83 5.58 -10.02
CA LEU A 334 -12.69 6.41 -9.59
C LEU A 334 -12.47 7.58 -10.56
N ARG A 335 -12.64 7.34 -11.85
CA ARG A 335 -12.55 8.37 -12.89
C ARG A 335 -13.63 9.45 -12.69
N GLU A 336 -14.88 9.05 -12.49
CA GLU A 336 -15.97 10.00 -12.25
C GLU A 336 -15.79 10.78 -10.95
N HIS A 337 -15.32 10.14 -9.90
CA HIS A 337 -14.97 10.84 -8.66
C HIS A 337 -13.83 11.85 -8.86
N LEU A 338 -12.81 11.49 -9.64
CA LEU A 338 -11.70 12.38 -9.96
C LEU A 338 -12.18 13.65 -10.70
N PHE A 339 -13.02 13.50 -11.72
CA PHE A 339 -13.62 14.64 -12.44
C PHE A 339 -14.57 15.46 -11.56
N SER A 340 -15.26 14.81 -10.61
CA SER A 340 -16.09 15.50 -9.62
C SER A 340 -15.25 16.32 -8.63
N MET A 341 -14.02 15.89 -8.32
CA MET A 341 -13.10 16.63 -7.47
C MET A 341 -12.41 17.78 -8.21
N PHE A 342 -12.06 17.56 -9.47
CA PHE A 342 -11.31 18.50 -10.33
C PHE A 342 -12.06 18.75 -11.64
N PRO A 343 -13.07 19.65 -11.64
CA PRO A 343 -13.92 19.88 -12.81
C PRO A 343 -13.21 20.42 -14.05
N LYS A 344 -12.00 20.97 -13.88
CA LYS A 344 -11.17 21.48 -14.99
C LYS A 344 -10.40 20.38 -15.73
N LEU A 345 -10.40 19.14 -15.22
CA LEU A 345 -9.77 18.03 -15.91
C LEU A 345 -10.49 17.72 -17.23
N PRO A 346 -9.75 17.54 -18.33
CA PRO A 346 -10.33 17.19 -19.61
C PRO A 346 -10.91 15.77 -19.58
N ARG A 347 -12.17 15.65 -20.00
CA ARG A 347 -12.91 14.35 -19.94
C ARG A 347 -12.63 13.46 -21.15
N ASP A 348 -12.07 13.99 -22.21
CA ASP A 348 -11.74 13.33 -23.47
C ASP A 348 -10.42 12.54 -23.44
N ILE A 349 -9.60 12.72 -22.41
CA ILE A 349 -8.38 11.92 -22.23
C ILE A 349 -8.75 10.52 -21.73
N PRO A 350 -8.46 9.45 -22.51
CA PRO A 350 -8.73 8.10 -22.06
C PRO A 350 -7.83 7.75 -20.86
N PRO A 351 -8.38 7.18 -19.78
CA PRO A 351 -7.56 6.74 -18.66
C PRO A 351 -6.75 5.50 -19.02
N SER A 352 -5.50 5.44 -18.60
CA SER A 352 -4.75 4.19 -18.52
C SER A 352 -5.05 3.48 -17.17
N ARG A 353 -4.98 2.15 -17.17
CA ARG A 353 -5.42 1.27 -16.06
C ARG A 353 -4.27 0.42 -15.55
#